data_32043449c2d7a5ee76b589ede68af567
#
_entry.id   32043449c2d7a5ee76b589ede68af567
#
_cell.length_a   1.000
_cell.length_b   1.000
_cell.length_c   1.000
_cell.angle_alpha   90.00
_cell.angle_beta   90.00
_cell.angle_gamma   90.00
#
_symmetry.space_group_name_H-M   'P 1'
#
loop_
_entity.id
_entity.type
_entity.pdbx_description
1 polymer ?
#
loop_
_entity_poly.entity_id
_entity_poly.type
_entity_poly.pdbx_seq_one_letter_code
_entity_poly.pdbx_strand_id
1 'polypeptide(L)'
;MPERFLQALCTDLPGDEDPAATRLRLKARFPAGAVRRMTQLGLLVGATLGELLTEQDDTLVYASQFGEGRALESFLDSFPTPSPTLFQTSIQPSGVQQGLIGRQQAIRELFPLCGSHSLVAEALLTAFTAPAPRVLFCGGDERGTYLVSHGAASDRTFAFACALTHTRSAQSLARLSLVPGCAPGELTLHAWAELLHQRRPFDGPISADWRLQLEWL
;
A
#
# COMPACT_ATOMS: atom_id res chain seq x y z
N MET A 1 -9.96 -5.87 23.36
CA MET A 1 -9.61 -4.97 22.26
C MET A 1 -9.07 -5.82 21.13
N PRO A 2 -9.40 -5.54 19.87
CA PRO A 2 -8.80 -6.28 18.78
C PRO A 2 -7.31 -5.94 18.68
N GLU A 3 -6.48 -6.98 18.64
CA GLU A 3 -5.03 -6.86 18.52
C GLU A 3 -4.51 -7.64 17.31
N ARG A 4 -3.45 -7.12 16.71
CA ARG A 4 -2.65 -7.80 15.68
C ARG A 4 -1.17 -7.61 15.98
N PHE A 5 -0.38 -8.56 15.53
CA PHE A 5 1.07 -8.52 15.67
C PHE A 5 1.71 -8.39 14.30
N LEU A 6 2.57 -7.39 14.16
CA LEU A 6 3.38 -7.18 12.96
C LEU A 6 4.50 -8.22 12.93
N GLN A 7 4.50 -9.10 11.94
CA GLN A 7 5.50 -10.16 11.81
C GLN A 7 6.61 -9.83 10.83
N ALA A 8 6.27 -9.09 9.78
CA ALA A 8 7.21 -8.69 8.75
C ALA A 8 6.82 -7.32 8.19
N LEU A 9 7.82 -6.60 7.72
CA LEU A 9 7.67 -5.24 7.21
C LEU A 9 8.67 -4.99 6.09
N CYS A 10 8.19 -4.39 5.02
CA CYS A 10 9.02 -3.83 3.96
C CYS A 10 8.47 -2.45 3.58
N THR A 11 9.34 -1.47 3.44
CA THR A 11 8.97 -0.09 3.04
C THR A 11 9.94 0.39 1.97
N ASP A 12 9.44 1.17 1.04
CA ASP A 12 10.24 1.84 0.01
C ASP A 12 9.73 3.28 -0.14
N LEU A 13 10.53 4.24 0.32
CA LEU A 13 10.25 5.67 0.29
C LEU A 13 11.34 6.34 -0.56
N PRO A 14 11.24 6.27 -1.89
CA PRO A 14 12.33 6.67 -2.79
C PRO A 14 12.50 8.19 -2.92
N GLY A 15 11.66 9.00 -2.25
CA GLY A 15 11.70 10.46 -2.37
C GLY A 15 11.37 10.93 -3.79
N ASP A 16 12.26 11.70 -4.39
CA ASP A 16 12.10 12.27 -5.73
C ASP A 16 12.63 11.36 -6.86
N GLU A 17 12.81 10.07 -6.59
CA GLU A 17 13.25 9.11 -7.62
C GLU A 17 12.26 9.07 -8.79
N ASP A 18 12.76 9.24 -10.00
CA ASP A 18 11.92 9.20 -11.19
C ASP A 18 11.49 7.75 -11.56
N PRO A 19 10.42 7.56 -12.35
CA PRO A 19 9.94 6.23 -12.71
C PRO A 19 10.95 5.36 -13.47
N ALA A 20 11.87 5.96 -14.24
CA ALA A 20 12.88 5.20 -14.97
C ALA A 20 13.97 4.67 -14.03
N ALA A 21 14.38 5.48 -13.04
CA ALA A 21 15.30 5.07 -11.99
C ALA A 21 14.70 3.97 -11.11
N THR A 22 13.44 4.12 -10.68
CA THR A 22 12.71 3.07 -9.95
C THR A 22 12.68 1.76 -10.74
N ARG A 23 12.36 1.84 -12.03
CA ARG A 23 12.33 0.66 -12.91
C ARG A 23 13.71 0.00 -13.02
N LEU A 24 14.77 0.79 -13.18
CA LEU A 24 16.13 0.27 -13.25
C LEU A 24 16.52 -0.45 -11.96
N ARG A 25 16.21 0.15 -10.81
CA ARG A 25 16.50 -0.39 -9.47
C ARG A 25 15.74 -1.67 -9.17
N LEU A 26 14.45 -1.75 -9.54
CA LEU A 26 13.58 -2.84 -9.13
C LEU A 26 13.39 -3.94 -10.19
N LYS A 27 13.82 -3.74 -11.43
CA LYS A 27 13.56 -4.70 -12.53
C LYS A 27 14.01 -6.14 -12.24
N ALA A 28 15.08 -6.32 -11.47
CA ALA A 28 15.60 -7.65 -11.13
C ALA A 28 14.71 -8.43 -10.14
N ARG A 29 13.76 -7.75 -9.48
CA ARG A 29 12.81 -8.36 -8.53
C ARG A 29 11.59 -8.98 -9.20
N PHE A 30 11.46 -8.83 -10.51
CA PHE A 30 10.31 -9.29 -11.29
C PHE A 30 10.74 -10.16 -12.46
N PRO A 31 9.85 -11.07 -12.93
CA PRO A 31 10.11 -11.84 -14.14
C PRO A 31 10.34 -10.95 -15.36
N ALA A 32 11.14 -11.41 -16.27
CA ALA A 32 11.42 -10.70 -17.51
C ALA A 32 10.11 -10.43 -18.28
N GLY A 33 9.91 -9.19 -18.72
CA GLY A 33 8.73 -8.77 -19.46
C GLY A 33 7.57 -8.24 -18.59
N ALA A 34 7.45 -8.60 -17.30
CA ALA A 34 6.43 -8.06 -16.40
C ALA A 34 6.60 -6.54 -16.21
N VAL A 35 7.82 -6.09 -16.02
CA VAL A 35 8.21 -4.70 -15.73
C VAL A 35 7.74 -3.69 -16.78
N ARG A 36 7.59 -4.13 -18.05
CA ARG A 36 7.20 -3.22 -19.15
C ARG A 36 5.82 -2.58 -18.97
N ARG A 37 4.91 -3.26 -18.28
CA ARG A 37 3.52 -2.85 -18.08
C ARG A 37 3.27 -2.28 -16.70
N MET A 38 4.27 -2.31 -15.81
CA MET A 38 4.11 -1.85 -14.44
C MET A 38 4.33 -0.33 -14.35
N THR A 39 3.43 0.33 -13.63
CA THR A 39 3.57 1.72 -13.19
C THR A 39 4.70 1.84 -12.15
N GLN A 40 5.11 3.05 -11.80
CA GLN A 40 6.04 3.25 -10.70
C GLN A 40 5.48 2.68 -9.40
N LEU A 41 4.22 3.00 -9.09
CA LEU A 41 3.52 2.46 -7.92
C LEU A 41 3.47 0.93 -7.96
N GLY A 42 3.14 0.36 -9.12
CA GLY A 42 3.11 -1.10 -9.29
C GLY A 42 4.44 -1.78 -9.00
N LEU A 43 5.56 -1.17 -9.43
CA LEU A 43 6.90 -1.66 -9.14
C LEU A 43 7.21 -1.60 -7.64
N LEU A 44 6.91 -0.48 -6.99
CA LEU A 44 7.18 -0.27 -5.57
C LEU A 44 6.34 -1.20 -4.69
N VAL A 45 5.01 -1.21 -4.89
CA VAL A 45 4.09 -2.09 -4.16
C VAL A 45 4.41 -3.55 -4.43
N GLY A 46 4.61 -3.93 -5.70
CA GLY A 46 4.98 -5.30 -6.05
C GLY A 46 6.31 -5.75 -5.47
N ALA A 47 7.29 -4.85 -5.35
CA ALA A 47 8.58 -5.16 -4.74
C ALA A 47 8.47 -5.31 -3.21
N THR A 48 7.80 -4.38 -2.52
CA THR A 48 7.64 -4.43 -1.05
C THR A 48 6.76 -5.61 -0.63
N LEU A 49 5.65 -5.84 -1.31
CA LEU A 49 4.77 -6.98 -1.08
C LEU A 49 5.49 -8.31 -1.35
N GLY A 50 6.29 -8.37 -2.41
CA GLY A 50 6.99 -9.58 -2.81
C GLY A 50 8.01 -10.11 -1.80
N GLU A 51 8.49 -9.26 -0.88
CA GLU A 51 9.36 -9.67 0.24
C GLU A 51 8.56 -10.41 1.33
N LEU A 52 7.23 -10.22 1.37
CA LEU A 52 6.37 -10.74 2.42
C LEU A 52 5.48 -11.90 1.95
N LEU A 53 5.30 -12.06 0.64
CA LEU A 53 4.50 -13.14 0.08
C LEU A 53 5.08 -14.51 0.48
N THR A 54 4.19 -15.43 0.81
CA THR A 54 4.52 -16.82 1.08
C THR A 54 3.78 -17.72 0.09
N GLU A 55 3.99 -19.03 0.16
CA GLU A 55 3.23 -20.01 -0.64
C GLU A 55 1.79 -20.18 -0.14
N GLN A 56 1.42 -19.54 0.97
CA GLN A 56 0.07 -19.59 1.54
C GLN A 56 -0.84 -18.57 0.87
N ASP A 57 -2.13 -18.91 0.77
CA ASP A 57 -3.17 -18.01 0.31
C ASP A 57 -3.42 -16.90 1.35
N ASP A 58 -2.74 -15.80 1.20
CA ASP A 58 -2.89 -14.65 2.09
C ASP A 58 -4.16 -13.84 1.75
N THR A 59 -4.79 -13.26 2.75
CA THR A 59 -5.73 -12.16 2.59
C THR A 59 -4.96 -10.86 2.47
N LEU A 60 -5.26 -10.07 1.45
CA LEU A 60 -4.55 -8.84 1.12
C LEU A 60 -5.47 -7.63 1.26
N VAL A 61 -5.05 -6.65 2.07
CA VAL A 61 -5.63 -5.31 2.13
C VAL A 61 -4.69 -4.37 1.40
N TYR A 62 -5.17 -3.73 0.34
CA TYR A 62 -4.41 -2.76 -0.45
C TYR A 62 -5.01 -1.38 -0.29
N ALA A 63 -4.21 -0.39 0.10
CA ALA A 63 -4.64 0.99 0.25
C ALA A 63 -3.80 1.94 -0.59
N SER A 64 -4.48 2.83 -1.31
CA SER A 64 -3.86 3.93 -2.04
C SER A 64 -4.82 5.11 -2.06
N GLN A 65 -4.35 6.31 -1.78
CA GLN A 65 -5.21 7.49 -1.80
C GLN A 65 -5.55 7.91 -3.23
N PHE A 66 -4.57 7.87 -4.12
CA PHE A 66 -4.69 8.37 -5.49
C PHE A 66 -4.52 7.30 -6.56
N GLY A 67 -4.11 6.09 -6.18
CA GLY A 67 -3.82 5.02 -7.15
C GLY A 67 -2.66 5.34 -8.08
N GLU A 68 -2.80 4.92 -9.32
CA GLU A 68 -1.83 5.09 -10.40
C GLU A 68 -1.97 6.49 -11.04
N GLY A 69 -1.66 7.55 -10.28
CA GLY A 69 -1.86 8.94 -10.69
C GLY A 69 -1.18 9.29 -12.02
N ARG A 70 0.08 8.87 -12.23
CA ARG A 70 0.79 9.11 -13.50
C ARG A 70 0.23 8.33 -14.68
N ALA A 71 -0.26 7.12 -14.43
CA ALA A 71 -0.91 6.35 -15.48
C ALA A 71 -2.24 7.00 -15.88
N LEU A 72 -2.97 7.57 -14.91
CA LEU A 72 -4.17 8.36 -15.16
C LEU A 72 -3.85 9.61 -15.99
N GLU A 73 -2.83 10.38 -15.63
CA GLU A 73 -2.35 11.53 -16.41
C GLU A 73 -2.04 11.12 -17.86
N SER A 74 -1.25 10.05 -18.03
CA SER A 74 -0.91 9.53 -19.37
C SER A 74 -2.13 9.10 -20.18
N PHE A 75 -3.15 8.53 -19.50
CA PHE A 75 -4.41 8.18 -20.14
C PHE A 75 -5.17 9.44 -20.59
N LEU A 76 -5.27 10.45 -19.74
CA LEU A 76 -5.93 11.72 -20.07
C LEU A 76 -5.22 12.44 -21.24
N ASP A 77 -3.89 12.42 -21.27
CA ASP A 77 -3.08 13.00 -22.35
C ASP A 77 -3.23 12.24 -23.69
N SER A 78 -3.78 11.02 -23.68
CA SER A 78 -4.02 10.25 -24.91
C SER A 78 -5.25 10.68 -25.69
N PHE A 79 -6.09 11.59 -25.16
CA PHE A 79 -7.23 12.14 -25.89
C PHE A 79 -6.78 13.09 -27.03
N PRO A 80 -7.50 13.15 -28.17
CA PRO A 80 -8.83 12.58 -28.43
C PRO A 80 -8.84 11.10 -28.87
N THR A 81 -7.69 10.41 -28.88
CA THR A 81 -7.63 8.99 -29.26
C THR A 81 -7.22 8.16 -28.03
N PRO A 82 -8.17 7.86 -27.10
CA PRO A 82 -7.84 7.25 -25.83
C PRO A 82 -7.22 5.86 -26.00
N SER A 83 -6.13 5.61 -25.27
CA SER A 83 -5.41 4.34 -25.30
C SER A 83 -6.03 3.31 -24.33
N PRO A 84 -6.54 2.15 -24.80
CA PRO A 84 -7.06 1.11 -23.92
C PRO A 84 -6.03 0.56 -22.94
N THR A 85 -4.76 0.51 -23.34
CA THR A 85 -3.67 0.03 -22.49
C THR A 85 -3.41 1.02 -21.35
N LEU A 86 -3.37 2.32 -21.63
CA LEU A 86 -3.20 3.34 -20.59
C LEU A 86 -4.39 3.37 -19.64
N PHE A 87 -5.61 3.20 -20.16
CA PHE A 87 -6.80 3.05 -19.32
C PHE A 87 -6.65 1.88 -18.34
N GLN A 88 -6.30 0.68 -18.82
CA GLN A 88 -6.13 -0.48 -17.96
C GLN A 88 -5.07 -0.28 -16.86
N THR A 89 -4.00 0.43 -17.15
CA THR A 89 -2.95 0.69 -16.17
C THR A 89 -3.29 1.81 -15.18
N SER A 90 -4.30 2.64 -15.49
CA SER A 90 -4.76 3.74 -14.63
C SER A 90 -5.84 3.33 -13.63
N ILE A 91 -6.39 2.11 -13.76
CA ILE A 91 -7.46 1.62 -12.88
C ILE A 91 -6.86 1.00 -11.63
N GLN A 92 -7.31 1.44 -10.46
CA GLN A 92 -6.98 0.78 -9.19
C GLN A 92 -7.74 -0.56 -9.08
N PRO A 93 -7.14 -1.64 -8.58
CA PRO A 93 -5.81 -1.74 -7.96
C PRO A 93 -4.73 -2.31 -8.93
N SER A 94 -4.54 -1.70 -10.10
CA SER A 94 -3.62 -2.19 -11.13
C SER A 94 -2.21 -2.48 -10.60
N GLY A 95 -1.67 -1.62 -9.73
CA GLY A 95 -0.32 -1.78 -9.19
C GLY A 95 -0.12 -3.10 -8.45
N VAL A 96 -0.99 -3.42 -7.51
CA VAL A 96 -0.88 -4.68 -6.75
C VAL A 96 -1.19 -5.89 -7.63
N GLN A 97 -2.19 -5.79 -8.52
CA GLN A 97 -2.55 -6.88 -9.43
C GLN A 97 -1.40 -7.23 -10.37
N GLN A 98 -0.73 -6.24 -10.95
CA GLN A 98 0.42 -6.47 -11.83
C GLN A 98 1.57 -7.17 -11.09
N GLY A 99 1.81 -6.83 -9.83
CA GLY A 99 2.79 -7.49 -8.98
C GLY A 99 2.47 -8.96 -8.74
N LEU A 100 1.20 -9.27 -8.42
CA LEU A 100 0.75 -10.64 -8.18
C LEU A 100 0.76 -11.49 -9.47
N ILE A 101 0.22 -10.95 -10.58
CA ILE A 101 0.22 -11.63 -11.88
C ILE A 101 1.65 -11.90 -12.35
N GLY A 102 2.55 -10.91 -12.23
CA GLY A 102 3.94 -11.07 -12.63
C GLY A 102 4.68 -12.15 -11.85
N ARG A 103 4.26 -12.43 -10.62
CA ARG A 103 4.82 -13.48 -9.75
C ARG A 103 4.04 -14.81 -9.82
N GLN A 104 2.93 -14.85 -10.55
CA GLN A 104 2.01 -16.00 -10.57
C GLN A 104 1.54 -16.39 -9.16
N GLN A 105 1.35 -15.37 -8.30
CA GLN A 105 0.99 -15.56 -6.90
C GLN A 105 -0.53 -15.54 -6.75
N ALA A 106 -1.10 -16.63 -6.24
CA ALA A 106 -2.48 -16.67 -5.79
C ALA A 106 -2.62 -15.97 -4.44
N ILE A 107 -3.78 -15.35 -4.23
CA ILE A 107 -4.21 -14.80 -2.95
C ILE A 107 -5.62 -15.28 -2.64
N ARG A 108 -5.96 -15.34 -1.37
CA ARG A 108 -7.29 -15.78 -0.93
C ARG A 108 -8.36 -14.73 -1.19
N GLU A 109 -8.07 -13.50 -0.77
CA GLU A 109 -8.98 -12.36 -0.85
C GLU A 109 -8.19 -11.08 -1.09
N LEU A 110 -8.76 -10.14 -1.85
CA LEU A 110 -8.22 -8.81 -2.06
C LEU A 110 -9.27 -7.77 -1.66
N PHE A 111 -8.89 -6.89 -0.74
CA PHE A 111 -9.66 -5.72 -0.33
C PHE A 111 -8.96 -4.45 -0.82
N PRO A 112 -9.30 -3.93 -2.01
CA PRO A 112 -8.74 -2.68 -2.49
C PRO A 112 -9.52 -1.51 -1.88
N LEU A 113 -8.81 -0.61 -1.19
CA LEU A 113 -9.35 0.58 -0.56
C LEU A 113 -8.77 1.83 -1.20
N CYS A 114 -9.63 2.80 -1.44
CA CYS A 114 -9.27 4.10 -1.99
C CYS A 114 -10.08 5.20 -1.29
N GLY A 115 -9.43 6.29 -0.96
CA GLY A 115 -10.12 7.42 -0.33
C GLY A 115 -9.15 8.43 0.26
N SER A 116 -9.64 9.66 0.42
CA SER A 116 -8.87 10.77 0.99
C SER A 116 -8.93 10.85 2.52
N HIS A 117 -9.99 10.30 3.11
CA HIS A 117 -10.22 10.39 4.55
C HIS A 117 -10.32 9.00 5.18
N SER A 118 -9.80 8.87 6.39
CA SER A 118 -9.86 7.66 7.22
C SER A 118 -9.31 6.38 6.57
N LEU A 119 -8.56 6.50 5.47
CA LEU A 119 -8.10 5.36 4.67
C LEU A 119 -7.28 4.35 5.49
N VAL A 120 -6.38 4.83 6.36
CA VAL A 120 -5.59 3.96 7.25
C VAL A 120 -6.47 3.26 8.28
N ALA A 121 -7.47 3.99 8.82
CA ALA A 121 -8.41 3.41 9.78
C ALA A 121 -9.24 2.29 9.14
N GLU A 122 -9.79 2.53 7.95
CA GLU A 122 -10.58 1.55 7.20
C GLU A 122 -9.72 0.33 6.81
N ALA A 123 -8.49 0.56 6.37
CA ALA A 123 -7.57 -0.53 6.03
C ALA A 123 -7.19 -1.38 7.25
N LEU A 124 -6.89 -0.75 8.39
CA LEU A 124 -6.60 -1.47 9.62
C LEU A 124 -7.84 -2.20 10.15
N LEU A 125 -9.03 -1.57 10.14
CA LEU A 125 -10.28 -2.24 10.53
C LEU A 125 -10.54 -3.46 9.65
N THR A 126 -10.37 -3.33 8.33
CA THR A 126 -10.47 -4.46 7.40
C THR A 126 -9.47 -5.57 7.74
N ALA A 127 -8.21 -5.20 7.98
CA ALA A 127 -7.18 -6.16 8.36
C ALA A 127 -7.46 -6.83 9.71
N PHE A 128 -8.03 -6.11 10.68
CA PHE A 128 -8.33 -6.63 12.01
C PHE A 128 -9.56 -7.53 12.04
N THR A 129 -10.55 -7.27 11.19
CA THR A 129 -11.80 -8.05 11.10
C THR A 129 -11.71 -9.24 10.17
N ALA A 130 -10.72 -9.27 9.27
CA ALA A 130 -10.50 -10.40 8.39
C ALA A 130 -10.27 -11.70 9.20
N PRO A 131 -10.98 -12.80 8.86
CA PRO A 131 -10.87 -14.05 9.61
C PRO A 131 -9.56 -14.80 9.37
N ALA A 132 -8.77 -14.38 8.37
CA ALA A 132 -7.52 -15.00 8.02
C ALA A 132 -6.50 -14.90 9.17
N PRO A 133 -5.75 -15.99 9.44
CA PRO A 133 -4.72 -15.98 10.49
C PRO A 133 -3.58 -15.01 10.19
N ARG A 134 -3.35 -14.74 8.90
CA ARG A 134 -2.36 -13.78 8.40
C ARG A 134 -3.00 -12.87 7.35
N VAL A 135 -2.78 -11.58 7.51
CA VAL A 135 -3.24 -10.54 6.58
C VAL A 135 -2.03 -9.72 6.13
N LEU A 136 -1.89 -9.52 4.84
CA LEU A 136 -0.94 -8.59 4.29
C LEU A 136 -1.64 -7.25 4.09
N PHE A 137 -1.16 -6.21 4.75
CA PHE A 137 -1.57 -4.84 4.50
C PHE A 137 -0.47 -4.12 3.72
N CYS A 138 -0.77 -3.70 2.52
CA CYS A 138 0.17 -2.99 1.66
C CYS A 138 -0.49 -1.78 1.01
N GLY A 139 0.32 -0.89 0.49
CA GLY A 139 -0.17 0.28 -0.21
C GLY A 139 0.92 1.27 -0.55
N GLY A 140 0.49 2.41 -1.04
CA GLY A 140 1.35 3.52 -1.42
C GLY A 140 0.68 4.44 -2.42
N ASP A 141 1.41 5.46 -2.80
CA ASP A 141 1.04 6.39 -3.88
C ASP A 141 2.26 6.72 -4.73
N GLU A 142 2.05 7.13 -5.97
CA GLU A 142 3.10 7.69 -6.82
C GLU A 142 2.85 9.18 -7.04
N ARG A 143 3.93 9.95 -7.11
CA ARG A 143 3.87 11.38 -7.37
C ARG A 143 3.37 11.63 -8.79
N GLY A 144 2.27 12.37 -8.89
CA GLY A 144 1.75 12.88 -10.15
C GLY A 144 2.52 14.08 -10.69
N THR A 145 2.02 14.66 -11.75
CA THR A 145 2.54 15.91 -12.34
C THR A 145 1.51 17.03 -12.21
N TYR A 146 0.70 17.29 -13.25
CA TYR A 146 -0.27 18.39 -13.23
C TYR A 146 -1.50 18.12 -12.35
N LEU A 147 -1.90 16.87 -12.16
CA LEU A 147 -3.02 16.53 -11.27
C LEU A 147 -2.75 16.82 -9.79
N VAL A 148 -1.48 16.96 -9.39
CA VAL A 148 -1.10 17.36 -8.03
C VAL A 148 -1.69 18.72 -7.67
N SER A 149 -1.62 19.71 -8.59
CA SER A 149 -2.16 21.05 -8.37
C SER A 149 -3.70 21.08 -8.24
N HIS A 150 -4.36 20.02 -8.69
CA HIS A 150 -5.82 19.84 -8.59
C HIS A 150 -6.24 18.96 -7.41
N GLY A 151 -5.29 18.49 -6.57
CA GLY A 151 -5.56 17.57 -5.47
C GLY A 151 -6.02 16.18 -5.90
N ALA A 152 -5.74 15.79 -7.16
CA ALA A 152 -6.15 14.53 -7.77
C ALA A 152 -5.00 13.53 -7.96
N ALA A 153 -3.80 13.85 -7.48
CA ALA A 153 -2.65 12.96 -7.44
C ALA A 153 -1.77 13.27 -6.22
N SER A 154 -0.98 12.32 -5.80
CA SER A 154 -0.02 12.48 -4.70
C SER A 154 1.12 13.42 -5.09
N ASP A 155 1.63 14.20 -4.15
CA ASP A 155 2.86 14.97 -4.27
C ASP A 155 4.10 14.15 -3.86
N ARG A 156 3.93 12.89 -3.47
CA ARG A 156 4.96 11.99 -2.94
C ARG A 156 4.89 10.61 -3.57
N THR A 157 6.03 9.92 -3.54
CA THR A 157 6.15 8.52 -3.96
C THR A 157 6.58 7.67 -2.77
N PHE A 158 5.79 6.65 -2.44
CA PHE A 158 6.10 5.71 -1.37
C PHE A 158 5.34 4.41 -1.55
N ALA A 159 5.86 3.34 -0.95
CA ALA A 159 5.14 2.08 -0.79
C ALA A 159 5.51 1.40 0.52
N PHE A 160 4.62 0.59 1.02
CA PHE A 160 4.84 -0.26 2.18
C PHE A 160 4.09 -1.58 2.02
N ALA A 161 4.57 -2.59 2.74
CA ALA A 161 3.86 -3.84 2.98
C ALA A 161 4.18 -4.32 4.39
N CYS A 162 3.17 -4.80 5.11
CA CYS A 162 3.33 -5.41 6.41
C CYS A 162 2.47 -6.67 6.53
N ALA A 163 2.96 -7.65 7.29
CA ALA A 163 2.26 -8.89 7.58
C ALA A 163 1.74 -8.86 9.01
N LEU A 164 0.43 -8.99 9.17
CA LEU A 164 -0.29 -8.92 10.44
C LEU A 164 -0.86 -10.29 10.80
N THR A 165 -0.68 -10.73 12.05
CA THR A 165 -1.22 -11.99 12.57
C THR A 165 -2.02 -11.77 13.84
N HIS A 166 -2.91 -12.70 14.18
CA HIS A 166 -3.62 -12.68 15.47
C HIS A 166 -2.73 -13.11 16.63
N THR A 167 -1.74 -13.93 16.35
CA THR A 167 -0.93 -14.57 17.40
C THR A 167 0.46 -13.94 17.46
N ARG A 168 0.90 -13.60 18.67
CA ARG A 168 2.27 -13.17 18.92
C ARG A 168 3.22 -14.35 18.73
N SER A 169 4.35 -14.09 18.09
CA SER A 169 5.48 -15.03 17.98
C SER A 169 6.77 -14.39 18.52
N ALA A 170 7.83 -15.17 18.64
CA ALA A 170 9.15 -14.63 18.97
C ALA A 170 9.72 -13.68 17.91
N GLN A 171 9.16 -13.71 16.69
CA GLN A 171 9.56 -12.86 15.58
C GLN A 171 8.66 -11.63 15.41
N SER A 172 7.67 -11.44 16.30
CA SER A 172 6.79 -10.27 16.25
C SER A 172 7.60 -8.99 16.46
N LEU A 173 7.49 -8.06 15.52
CA LEU A 173 8.20 -6.78 15.49
C LEU A 173 7.48 -5.72 16.32
N ALA A 174 6.14 -5.73 16.27
CA ALA A 174 5.31 -4.76 16.96
C ALA A 174 3.95 -5.33 17.32
N ARG A 175 3.27 -4.69 18.27
CA ARG A 175 1.87 -4.90 18.62
C ARG A 175 1.05 -3.72 18.13
N LEU A 176 -0.08 -3.99 17.50
CA LEU A 176 -1.07 -3.02 17.08
C LEU A 176 -2.38 -3.28 17.81
N SER A 177 -2.95 -2.25 18.43
CA SER A 177 -4.26 -2.32 19.09
C SER A 177 -5.15 -1.21 18.58
N LEU A 178 -6.38 -1.55 18.21
CA LEU A 178 -7.40 -0.58 17.83
C LEU A 178 -8.33 -0.35 19.03
N VAL A 179 -8.46 0.91 19.38
CA VAL A 179 -9.26 1.36 20.53
C VAL A 179 -10.33 2.35 20.02
N PRO A 180 -11.60 2.20 20.40
CA PRO A 180 -12.58 3.24 20.15
C PRO A 180 -12.10 4.58 20.71
N GLY A 181 -12.25 5.64 19.97
CA GLY A 181 -11.86 6.99 20.34
C GLY A 181 -12.83 8.02 19.81
N CYS A 182 -12.80 9.21 20.36
CA CYS A 182 -13.61 10.35 19.93
C CYS A 182 -12.80 11.64 19.86
N ALA A 183 -11.50 11.52 19.59
CA ALA A 183 -10.62 12.68 19.40
C ALA A 183 -10.49 13.03 17.92
N PRO A 184 -10.51 14.32 17.56
CA PRO A 184 -10.24 14.73 16.18
C PRO A 184 -8.80 14.37 15.80
N GLY A 185 -8.65 13.85 14.60
CA GLY A 185 -7.34 13.50 14.05
C GLY A 185 -7.47 12.41 13.00
N GLU A 186 -6.47 12.37 12.14
CA GLU A 186 -6.36 11.40 11.07
C GLU A 186 -4.90 11.03 10.85
N LEU A 187 -4.66 9.75 10.64
CA LEU A 187 -3.36 9.25 10.19
C LEU A 187 -3.42 9.05 8.68
N THR A 188 -2.67 9.87 7.94
CA THR A 188 -2.59 9.73 6.47
C THR A 188 -1.82 8.49 6.08
N LEU A 189 -2.06 7.98 4.86
CA LEU A 189 -1.35 6.80 4.35
C LEU A 189 0.17 7.00 4.30
N HIS A 190 0.61 8.22 3.91
CA HIS A 190 2.03 8.55 3.92
C HIS A 190 2.62 8.57 5.33
N ALA A 191 1.94 9.21 6.30
CA ALA A 191 2.40 9.23 7.68
C ALA A 191 2.47 7.82 8.30
N TRP A 192 1.53 6.94 7.94
CA TRP A 192 1.58 5.53 8.29
C TRP A 192 2.84 4.84 7.73
N ALA A 193 3.14 5.03 6.44
CA ALA A 193 4.34 4.48 5.81
C ALA A 193 5.63 4.99 6.48
N GLU A 194 5.68 6.28 6.84
CA GLU A 194 6.81 6.85 7.58
C GLU A 194 6.96 6.28 8.98
N LEU A 195 5.86 6.11 9.73
CA LEU A 195 5.89 5.47 11.06
C LEU A 195 6.47 4.06 10.99
N LEU A 196 6.06 3.28 10.01
CA LEU A 196 6.57 1.95 9.77
C LEU A 196 8.05 1.97 9.39
N HIS A 197 8.44 2.85 8.45
CA HIS A 197 9.81 2.96 7.96
C HIS A 197 10.80 3.33 9.08
N GLN A 198 10.40 4.29 9.92
CA GLN A 198 11.21 4.79 11.03
C GLN A 198 11.07 3.94 12.31
N ARG A 199 10.21 2.94 12.29
CA ARG A 199 9.88 2.10 13.47
C ARG A 199 9.53 2.93 14.69
N ARG A 200 8.76 4.01 14.50
CA ARG A 200 8.34 4.87 15.61
C ARG A 200 7.10 4.31 16.29
N PRO A 201 7.03 4.33 17.63
CA PRO A 201 5.78 4.05 18.32
C PRO A 201 4.74 5.14 17.98
N PHE A 202 3.49 4.76 18.05
CA PHE A 202 2.37 5.68 17.81
C PHE A 202 1.25 5.38 18.79
N ASP A 203 0.68 6.43 19.38
CA ASP A 203 -0.53 6.35 20.19
C ASP A 203 -1.37 7.60 19.91
N GLY A 204 -2.33 7.48 18.99
CA GLY A 204 -3.10 8.63 18.53
C GLY A 204 -4.32 8.25 17.69
N PRO A 205 -5.16 9.26 17.38
CA PRO A 205 -6.32 9.06 16.53
C PRO A 205 -5.89 8.71 15.09
N ILE A 206 -6.60 7.78 14.47
CA ILE A 206 -6.47 7.42 13.06
C ILE A 206 -7.72 7.77 12.26
N SER A 207 -8.82 8.04 12.97
CA SER A 207 -10.06 8.65 12.48
C SER A 207 -10.81 9.25 13.66
N ALA A 208 -11.98 9.86 13.42
CA ALA A 208 -12.82 10.40 14.49
C ALA A 208 -13.26 9.34 15.52
N ASP A 209 -13.41 8.08 15.09
CA ASP A 209 -13.96 7.00 15.90
C ASP A 209 -12.90 6.00 16.41
N TRP A 210 -11.68 6.07 15.90
CA TRP A 210 -10.66 5.08 16.17
C TRP A 210 -9.30 5.69 16.51
N ARG A 211 -8.66 5.09 17.53
CA ARG A 211 -7.29 5.33 17.95
C ARG A 211 -6.45 4.08 17.73
N LEU A 212 -5.23 4.26 17.25
CA LEU A 212 -4.25 3.20 17.08
C LEU A 212 -3.17 3.33 18.16
N GLN A 213 -2.85 2.20 18.78
CA GLN A 213 -1.66 2.03 19.60
C GLN A 213 -0.71 1.09 18.85
N LEU A 214 0.48 1.57 18.51
CA LEU A 214 1.56 0.84 17.86
C LEU A 214 2.77 0.82 18.77
N GLU A 215 3.13 -0.35 19.27
CA GLU A 215 4.26 -0.56 20.18
C GLU A 215 5.25 -1.54 19.53
N TRP A 216 6.50 -1.13 19.41
CA TRP A 216 7.59 -1.99 18.96
C TRP A 216 8.07 -2.90 20.08
N LEU A 217 8.35 -4.18 19.78
CA LEU A 217 8.68 -5.24 20.74
C LEU A 217 10.18 -5.52 20.83
#